data_4c20e45a7a478cedf4c6f164bfaf69c2
#
_entry.id   4c20e45a7a478cedf4c6f164bfaf69c2
#
_cell.length_a   1.000
_cell.length_b   1.000
_cell.length_c   1.000
_cell.angle_alpha   90.00
_cell.angle_beta   90.00
_cell.angle_gamma   90.00
#
_symmetry.space_group_name_H-M   'P 1'
#
loop_
_entity.id
_entity.type
_entity.pdbx_description
1 polymer ?
#
loop_
_entity_poly.entity_id
_entity_poly.type
_entity_poly.pdbx_seq_one_letter_code
_entity_poly.pdbx_strand_id
1 'polypeptide(L)'
;AAEVVGAGQLVEIRSAHIDGCLHHGDGGVEFAERLADGGGRVAVDTTLNVGALDLLHPGKVRAGAHKTDMARRQMAAYVRMGAEPTFTCAPYQVGHLPGMGEQVAWGESNAIAFVNSVLGARTERYGDFLDACCALTGRAPLYGLHQEENRAATVVVDASRVPAAPKERVVFYPVLGHWLGLQ
;
A
#
# COMPACT_ATOMS: atom_id res chain seq x y z
N ALA A 1 -16.30 -4.39 -5.89
CA ALA A 1 -14.91 -4.62 -5.44
C ALA A 1 -14.88 -5.71 -4.37
N ALA A 2 -15.65 -5.61 -3.28
CA ALA A 2 -15.66 -6.63 -2.21
C ALA A 2 -15.99 -8.04 -2.75
N GLU A 3 -16.95 -8.16 -3.65
CA GLU A 3 -17.32 -9.43 -4.29
C GLU A 3 -16.16 -10.07 -5.06
N VAL A 4 -15.29 -9.27 -5.68
CA VAL A 4 -14.14 -9.77 -6.46
C VAL A 4 -13.14 -10.52 -5.57
N VAL A 5 -12.99 -10.08 -4.32
CA VAL A 5 -12.11 -10.72 -3.33
C VAL A 5 -12.87 -11.68 -2.40
N GLY A 6 -14.13 -11.96 -2.69
CA GLY A 6 -14.97 -12.87 -1.90
C GLY A 6 -15.38 -12.34 -0.53
N ALA A 7 -15.23 -11.04 -0.29
CA ALA A 7 -15.60 -10.43 0.97
C ALA A 7 -17.12 -10.18 1.04
N GLY A 8 -17.80 -10.84 1.98
CA GLY A 8 -19.21 -10.63 2.24
C GLY A 8 -19.53 -9.37 3.05
N GLN A 9 -18.50 -8.72 3.63
CA GLN A 9 -18.64 -7.57 4.51
C GLN A 9 -17.55 -6.53 4.25
N LEU A 10 -17.79 -5.31 4.71
CA LEU A 10 -16.80 -4.23 4.77
C LEU A 10 -16.46 -3.95 6.22
N VAL A 11 -15.21 -3.56 6.47
CA VAL A 11 -14.73 -3.08 7.76
C VAL A 11 -14.35 -1.60 7.66
N GLU A 12 -14.61 -0.83 8.70
CA GLU A 12 -14.15 0.55 8.80
C GLU A 12 -12.63 0.59 8.97
N ILE A 13 -11.99 1.51 8.25
CA ILE A 13 -10.53 1.69 8.32
C ILE A 13 -10.18 3.02 8.96
N ARG A 14 -9.05 3.04 9.65
CA ARG A 14 -8.53 4.23 10.31
C ARG A 14 -7.75 5.14 9.36
N SER A 15 -7.03 4.55 8.42
CA SER A 15 -6.22 5.29 7.45
C SER A 15 -6.02 4.49 6.17
N ALA A 16 -5.53 5.16 5.13
CA ALA A 16 -5.21 4.55 3.86
C ALA A 16 -3.84 4.99 3.34
N HIS A 17 -3.22 4.15 2.52
CA HIS A 17 -2.03 4.48 1.75
C HIS A 17 -2.25 4.01 0.32
N ILE A 18 -2.42 4.96 -0.60
CA ILE A 18 -2.79 4.67 -1.99
C ILE A 18 -1.55 4.28 -2.78
N ASP A 19 -1.51 3.05 -3.29
CA ASP A 19 -0.45 2.54 -4.16
C ASP A 19 -0.62 3.02 -5.61
N GLY A 20 -1.82 3.32 -6.03
CA GLY A 20 -2.19 3.70 -7.39
C GLY A 20 -1.64 5.03 -7.91
N CYS A 21 -0.58 5.58 -7.31
CA CYS A 21 0.14 6.76 -7.83
C CYS A 21 1.13 6.40 -8.94
N LEU A 22 1.52 5.14 -9.06
CA LEU A 22 2.42 4.67 -10.08
C LEU A 22 1.66 4.52 -11.41
N HIS A 23 2.11 5.26 -12.43
CA HIS A 23 1.46 5.21 -13.73
C HIS A 23 1.74 3.89 -14.45
N HIS A 24 0.77 3.00 -14.43
CA HIS A 24 0.78 1.72 -15.15
C HIS A 24 0.11 1.79 -16.53
N GLY A 25 -0.60 2.88 -16.80
CA GLY A 25 -1.33 3.13 -18.05
C GLY A 25 -2.37 4.24 -17.90
N ASP A 26 -2.88 4.72 -19.01
CA ASP A 26 -3.78 5.89 -19.04
C ASP A 26 -5.11 5.63 -18.33
N GLY A 27 -5.57 4.39 -18.28
CA GLY A 27 -6.79 4.02 -17.54
C GLY A 27 -6.72 4.34 -16.04
N GLY A 28 -5.54 4.30 -15.43
CA GLY A 28 -5.32 4.72 -14.04
C GLY A 28 -5.51 6.22 -13.86
N VAL A 29 -5.03 7.01 -14.82
CA VAL A 29 -5.20 8.47 -14.82
C VAL A 29 -6.69 8.82 -14.97
N GLU A 30 -7.36 8.23 -15.98
CA GLU A 30 -8.79 8.45 -16.20
C GLU A 30 -9.65 8.09 -15.00
N PHE A 31 -9.32 6.99 -14.33
CA PHE A 31 -9.99 6.57 -13.11
C PHE A 31 -9.82 7.61 -11.99
N ALA A 32 -8.58 8.02 -11.69
CA ALA A 32 -8.30 8.98 -10.63
C ALA A 32 -8.93 10.36 -10.91
N GLU A 33 -8.82 10.84 -12.15
CA GLU A 33 -9.42 12.11 -12.58
C GLU A 33 -10.94 12.06 -12.50
N ARG A 34 -11.57 10.98 -12.96
CA ARG A 34 -13.04 10.83 -12.89
C ARG A 34 -13.55 10.86 -11.45
N LEU A 35 -12.83 10.24 -10.50
CA LEU A 35 -13.15 10.31 -9.08
C LEU A 35 -13.03 11.75 -8.56
N ALA A 36 -11.92 12.42 -8.86
CA ALA A 36 -11.66 13.78 -8.40
C ALA A 36 -12.64 14.79 -9.01
N ASP A 37 -12.97 14.67 -10.31
CA ASP A 37 -13.91 15.53 -11.03
C ASP A 37 -15.35 15.28 -10.55
N GLY A 38 -15.67 14.05 -10.14
CA GLY A 38 -16.93 13.70 -9.48
C GLY A 38 -17.06 14.21 -8.04
N GLY A 39 -16.08 14.96 -7.53
CA GLY A 39 -16.10 15.52 -6.19
C GLY A 39 -15.62 14.56 -5.10
N GLY A 40 -14.94 13.47 -5.47
CA GLY A 40 -14.38 12.50 -4.53
C GLY A 40 -13.47 13.18 -3.51
N ARG A 41 -13.58 12.75 -2.25
CA ARG A 41 -12.70 13.17 -1.15
C ARG A 41 -12.35 11.95 -0.31
N VAL A 42 -11.10 11.89 0.17
CA VAL A 42 -10.69 10.85 1.12
C VAL A 42 -11.48 11.02 2.42
N ALA A 43 -11.97 9.91 2.93
CA ALA A 43 -12.78 9.86 4.16
C ALA A 43 -11.93 9.65 5.42
N VAL A 44 -10.69 9.23 5.24
CA VAL A 44 -9.72 8.95 6.31
C VAL A 44 -8.36 9.56 5.96
N ASP A 45 -7.48 9.68 6.95
CA ASP A 45 -6.11 10.11 6.73
C ASP A 45 -5.44 9.21 5.67
N THR A 46 -5.00 9.83 4.60
CA THR A 46 -4.54 9.10 3.42
C THR A 46 -3.23 9.66 2.92
N THR A 47 -2.23 8.81 2.76
CA THR A 47 -0.93 9.12 2.18
C THR A 47 -0.78 8.48 0.80
N LEU A 48 0.20 8.93 0.03
CA LEU A 48 0.45 8.46 -1.33
C LEU A 48 1.77 7.72 -1.45
N ASN A 49 1.73 6.60 -2.14
CA ASN A 49 2.93 5.85 -2.52
C ASN A 49 3.77 6.61 -3.56
N VAL A 50 4.94 6.08 -3.88
CA VAL A 50 5.84 6.66 -4.88
C VAL A 50 5.15 6.79 -6.23
N GLY A 51 5.40 7.91 -6.90
CA GLY A 51 4.99 8.08 -8.29
C GLY A 51 6.04 7.55 -9.27
N ALA A 52 5.70 7.58 -10.55
CA ALA A 52 6.61 7.18 -11.63
C ALA A 52 7.70 8.23 -11.95
N LEU A 53 7.76 9.33 -11.22
CA LEU A 53 8.63 10.48 -11.49
C LEU A 53 9.48 10.82 -10.28
N ASP A 54 10.74 11.19 -10.53
CA ASP A 54 11.53 11.91 -9.54
C ASP A 54 11.16 13.40 -9.60
N LEU A 55 10.41 13.86 -8.61
CA LEU A 55 9.96 15.26 -8.55
C LEU A 55 11.06 16.22 -8.14
N LEU A 56 12.09 15.74 -7.44
CA LEU A 56 13.21 16.55 -6.96
C LEU A 56 14.30 16.66 -8.03
N HIS A 57 14.51 15.61 -8.82
CA HIS A 57 15.56 15.53 -9.83
C HIS A 57 15.00 15.05 -11.17
N PRO A 58 14.08 15.80 -11.81
CA PRO A 58 13.33 15.32 -12.98
C PRO A 58 14.22 14.94 -14.17
N GLY A 59 15.44 15.46 -14.25
CA GLY A 59 16.40 15.11 -15.28
C GLY A 59 17.06 13.74 -15.13
N LYS A 60 16.92 13.07 -13.98
CA LYS A 60 17.48 11.73 -13.73
C LYS A 60 16.61 10.60 -14.25
N VAL A 61 15.33 10.83 -14.41
CA VAL A 61 14.37 9.84 -14.93
C VAL A 61 14.13 10.10 -16.41
N ARG A 62 14.47 9.12 -17.24
CA ARG A 62 14.20 9.17 -18.68
C ARG A 62 12.81 8.63 -18.97
N ALA A 63 11.82 9.48 -18.86
CA ALA A 63 10.45 9.17 -19.26
C ALA A 63 10.06 9.99 -20.49
N GLY A 64 9.30 9.41 -21.42
CA GLY A 64 8.72 10.16 -22.54
C GLY A 64 7.73 11.21 -22.04
N ALA A 65 7.50 12.26 -22.83
CA ALA A 65 6.64 13.38 -22.48
C ALA A 65 5.23 12.93 -22.08
N HIS A 66 4.62 12.01 -22.83
CA HIS A 66 3.30 11.44 -22.52
C HIS A 66 3.26 10.79 -21.13
N LYS A 67 4.20 9.87 -20.84
CA LYS A 67 4.28 9.20 -19.54
C LYS A 67 4.47 10.20 -18.40
N THR A 68 5.29 11.23 -18.61
CA THR A 68 5.55 12.28 -17.62
C THR A 68 4.28 13.08 -17.33
N ASP A 69 3.53 13.46 -18.37
CA ASP A 69 2.28 14.19 -18.22
C ASP A 69 1.23 13.34 -17.47
N MET A 70 1.01 12.12 -17.93
CA MET A 70 0.03 11.20 -17.32
C MET A 70 0.35 10.91 -15.86
N ALA A 71 1.60 10.65 -15.52
CA ALA A 71 2.01 10.41 -14.13
C ALA A 71 1.76 11.65 -13.25
N ARG A 72 2.04 12.85 -13.73
CA ARG A 72 1.74 14.09 -13.00
C ARG A 72 0.24 14.28 -12.77
N ARG A 73 -0.56 14.04 -13.79
CA ARG A 73 -2.02 14.13 -13.71
C ARG A 73 -2.60 13.14 -12.70
N GLN A 74 -2.12 11.89 -12.69
CA GLN A 74 -2.56 10.86 -11.74
C GLN A 74 -2.25 11.28 -10.30
N MET A 75 -1.01 11.67 -10.02
CA MET A 75 -0.60 12.18 -8.71
C MET A 75 -1.45 13.37 -8.27
N ALA A 76 -1.64 14.35 -9.17
CA ALA A 76 -2.44 15.54 -8.90
C ALA A 76 -3.91 15.22 -8.60
N ALA A 77 -4.49 14.22 -9.26
CA ALA A 77 -5.88 13.81 -9.01
C ALA A 77 -6.07 13.30 -7.59
N TYR A 78 -5.17 12.47 -7.07
CA TYR A 78 -5.23 12.01 -5.67
C TYR A 78 -5.01 13.14 -4.67
N VAL A 79 -4.10 14.06 -4.93
CA VAL A 79 -3.90 15.24 -4.08
C VAL A 79 -5.15 16.12 -4.06
N ARG A 80 -5.81 16.32 -5.20
CA ARG A 80 -7.09 17.07 -5.28
C ARG A 80 -8.19 16.42 -4.44
N MET A 81 -8.17 15.11 -4.26
CA MET A 81 -9.10 14.39 -3.40
C MET A 81 -8.75 14.48 -1.90
N GLY A 82 -7.63 15.10 -1.55
CA GLY A 82 -7.21 15.36 -0.17
C GLY A 82 -6.18 14.38 0.37
N ALA A 83 -5.60 13.52 -0.47
CA ALA A 83 -4.50 12.66 -0.04
C ALA A 83 -3.21 13.46 0.13
N GLU A 84 -2.43 13.15 1.18
CA GLU A 84 -1.17 13.79 1.49
C GLU A 84 -0.06 13.33 0.52
N PRO A 85 0.65 14.24 -0.14
CA PRO A 85 1.65 13.91 -1.17
C PRO A 85 2.98 13.45 -0.57
N THR A 86 2.98 12.37 0.18
CA THR A 86 4.18 11.80 0.81
C THR A 86 5.10 11.10 -0.18
N PHE A 87 4.54 10.55 -1.26
CA PHE A 87 5.23 9.85 -2.34
C PHE A 87 6.33 8.90 -1.87
N THR A 88 6.00 8.09 -0.89
CA THR A 88 6.91 7.11 -0.28
C THR A 88 6.27 5.72 -0.21
N CYS A 89 7.06 4.66 -0.39
CA CYS A 89 6.63 3.28 -0.11
C CYS A 89 6.77 2.90 1.37
N ALA A 90 7.24 3.82 2.22
CA ALA A 90 7.43 3.60 3.64
C ALA A 90 6.75 4.70 4.48
N PRO A 91 5.40 4.80 4.45
CA PRO A 91 4.67 5.88 5.11
C PRO A 91 4.91 5.91 6.63
N TYR A 92 5.22 4.77 7.23
CA TYR A 92 5.61 4.66 8.64
C TYR A 92 6.91 5.40 8.99
N GLN A 93 7.75 5.74 8.01
CA GLN A 93 8.96 6.56 8.21
C GLN A 93 8.66 8.07 8.21
N VAL A 94 7.51 8.48 7.72
CA VAL A 94 7.11 9.89 7.65
C VAL A 94 5.96 10.23 8.62
N GLY A 95 5.76 9.39 9.62
CA GLY A 95 4.82 9.66 10.70
C GLY A 95 3.43 9.06 10.53
N HIS A 96 3.14 8.36 9.44
CA HIS A 96 1.87 7.65 9.25
C HIS A 96 1.96 6.27 9.92
N LEU A 97 1.64 6.19 11.20
CA LEU A 97 1.80 5.00 12.04
C LEU A 97 0.44 4.55 12.58
N PRO A 98 -0.18 3.52 12.01
CA PRO A 98 -1.36 2.91 12.60
C PRO A 98 -1.03 2.17 13.90
N GLY A 99 -1.98 2.17 14.82
CA GLY A 99 -1.90 1.45 16.08
C GLY A 99 -2.14 -0.05 15.94
N MET A 100 -1.71 -0.80 16.95
CA MET A 100 -1.96 -2.23 17.03
C MET A 100 -3.45 -2.55 16.96
N GLY A 101 -3.84 -3.50 16.11
CA GLY A 101 -5.22 -3.93 15.90
C GLY A 101 -6.06 -3.00 15.02
N GLU A 102 -5.56 -1.82 14.64
CA GLU A 102 -6.29 -0.94 13.74
C GLU A 102 -6.41 -1.53 12.34
N GLN A 103 -7.59 -1.38 11.76
CA GLN A 103 -7.85 -1.73 10.37
C GLN A 103 -7.42 -0.56 9.47
N VAL A 104 -6.64 -0.85 8.45
CA VAL A 104 -6.14 0.17 7.50
C VAL A 104 -6.19 -0.35 6.07
N ALA A 105 -6.17 0.52 5.07
CA ALA A 105 -6.06 0.13 3.67
C ALA A 105 -4.71 0.60 3.11
N TRP A 106 -3.69 -0.21 3.32
CA TRP A 106 -2.34 0.02 2.83
C TRP A 106 -1.99 -1.04 1.80
N GLY A 107 -2.12 -0.72 0.52
CA GLY A 107 -2.03 -1.68 -0.58
C GLY A 107 -0.62 -1.98 -1.07
N GLU A 108 0.39 -1.18 -0.72
CA GLU A 108 1.76 -1.36 -1.15
C GLU A 108 2.41 -2.57 -0.46
N SER A 109 3.14 -3.40 -1.20
CA SER A 109 3.63 -4.71 -0.76
C SER A 109 4.54 -4.64 0.48
N ASN A 110 5.43 -3.67 0.54
CA ASN A 110 6.31 -3.45 1.69
C ASN A 110 5.52 -2.94 2.91
N ALA A 111 4.60 -2.02 2.68
CA ALA A 111 3.74 -1.48 3.73
C ALA A 111 2.83 -2.56 4.33
N ILE A 112 2.25 -3.45 3.52
CA ILE A 112 1.45 -4.60 3.99
C ILE A 112 2.26 -5.46 4.95
N ALA A 113 3.47 -5.84 4.56
CA ALA A 113 4.33 -6.67 5.39
C ALA A 113 4.66 -6.00 6.72
N PHE A 114 5.05 -4.73 6.70
CA PHE A 114 5.42 -3.98 7.89
C PHE A 114 4.23 -3.72 8.82
N VAL A 115 3.09 -3.33 8.27
CA VAL A 115 1.85 -3.09 9.03
C VAL A 115 1.40 -4.35 9.78
N ASN A 116 1.31 -5.47 9.07
CA ASN A 116 0.81 -6.71 9.68
C ASN A 116 1.81 -7.37 10.64
N SER A 117 3.12 -7.33 10.34
CA SER A 117 4.13 -8.08 11.09
C SER A 117 4.84 -7.27 12.17
N VAL A 118 5.03 -5.95 11.97
CA VAL A 118 5.78 -5.10 12.89
C VAL A 118 4.86 -4.21 13.71
N LEU A 119 3.95 -3.48 13.05
CA LEU A 119 3.04 -2.58 13.76
C LEU A 119 1.86 -3.30 14.41
N GLY A 120 1.52 -4.51 13.96
CA GLY A 120 0.37 -5.26 14.47
C GLY A 120 -0.99 -4.65 14.09
N ALA A 121 -1.02 -3.72 13.15
CA ALA A 121 -2.24 -3.27 12.51
C ALA A 121 -2.68 -4.29 11.45
N ARG A 122 -3.78 -4.07 10.77
CA ARG A 122 -4.41 -5.05 9.88
C ARG A 122 -4.68 -4.42 8.53
N THR A 123 -4.12 -5.02 7.50
CA THR A 123 -4.38 -4.69 6.11
C THR A 123 -4.27 -5.94 5.26
N GLU A 124 -4.72 -5.85 4.01
CA GLU A 124 -4.56 -6.91 3.02
C GLU A 124 -4.05 -6.30 1.72
N ARG A 125 -3.66 -7.15 0.79
CA ARG A 125 -3.23 -6.71 -0.52
C ARG A 125 -4.42 -6.26 -1.35
N TYR A 126 -4.33 -5.06 -1.89
CA TYR A 126 -5.30 -4.47 -2.81
C TYR A 126 -4.68 -4.27 -4.18
N GLY A 127 -5.52 -4.21 -5.22
CA GLY A 127 -5.09 -3.63 -6.49
C GLY A 127 -5.16 -2.11 -6.42
N ASP A 128 -4.42 -1.43 -7.28
CA ASP A 128 -4.21 0.03 -7.29
C ASP A 128 -5.48 0.89 -7.27
N PHE A 129 -6.62 0.34 -7.68
CA PHE A 129 -7.89 1.06 -7.68
C PHE A 129 -8.71 0.80 -6.41
N LEU A 130 -8.49 -0.34 -5.78
CA LEU A 130 -9.28 -0.70 -4.60
C LEU A 130 -8.83 0.08 -3.37
N ASP A 131 -7.55 0.34 -3.19
CA ASP A 131 -7.05 1.16 -2.10
C ASP A 131 -7.58 2.60 -2.17
N ALA A 132 -7.65 3.18 -3.38
CA ALA A 132 -8.28 4.48 -3.60
C ALA A 132 -9.78 4.46 -3.23
N CYS A 133 -10.51 3.39 -3.60
CA CYS A 133 -11.90 3.22 -3.18
C CYS A 133 -12.03 3.09 -1.66
N CYS A 134 -11.11 2.38 -1.01
CA CYS A 134 -11.07 2.28 0.46
C CYS A 134 -10.83 3.65 1.11
N ALA A 135 -9.88 4.43 0.59
CA ALA A 135 -9.59 5.77 1.09
C ALA A 135 -10.82 6.71 0.98
N LEU A 136 -11.53 6.67 -0.15
CA LEU A 136 -12.71 7.51 -0.39
C LEU A 136 -13.93 7.09 0.44
N THR A 137 -14.05 5.82 0.78
CA THR A 137 -15.22 5.29 1.52
C THR A 137 -14.97 5.14 3.01
N GLY A 138 -13.71 5.19 3.45
CA GLY A 138 -13.33 4.88 4.83
C GLY A 138 -13.54 3.41 5.20
N ARG A 139 -13.65 2.53 4.20
CA ARG A 139 -13.96 1.10 4.40
C ARG A 139 -13.14 0.23 3.48
N ALA A 140 -12.75 -0.94 3.97
CA ALA A 140 -12.08 -1.98 3.20
C ALA A 140 -12.92 -3.27 3.17
N PRO A 141 -12.76 -4.11 2.13
CA PRO A 141 -13.31 -5.46 2.15
C PRO A 141 -12.74 -6.27 3.33
N LEU A 142 -13.60 -6.94 4.08
CA LEU A 142 -13.20 -7.77 5.21
C LEU A 142 -12.80 -9.16 4.70
N TYR A 143 -11.52 -9.35 4.40
CA TYR A 143 -10.95 -10.62 3.95
C TYR A 143 -9.48 -10.75 4.34
N GLY A 144 -8.89 -11.92 4.14
CA GLY A 144 -7.47 -12.16 4.36
C GLY A 144 -7.01 -11.76 5.75
N LEU A 145 -5.94 -11.00 5.84
CA LEU A 145 -5.32 -10.59 7.11
C LEU A 145 -6.08 -9.51 7.88
N HIS A 146 -7.19 -8.98 7.35
CA HIS A 146 -8.14 -8.21 8.12
C HIS A 146 -8.86 -9.04 9.19
N GLN A 147 -8.97 -10.35 8.95
CA GLN A 147 -9.67 -11.31 9.80
C GLN A 147 -8.69 -11.99 10.75
N GLU A 148 -9.04 -12.06 12.03
CA GLU A 148 -8.17 -12.60 13.08
C GLU A 148 -7.82 -14.07 12.86
N GLU A 149 -8.78 -14.86 12.39
CA GLU A 149 -8.62 -16.29 12.12
C GLU A 149 -7.54 -16.60 11.08
N ASN A 150 -7.30 -15.68 10.15
CA ASN A 150 -6.28 -15.83 9.12
C ASN A 150 -4.87 -15.40 9.58
N ARG A 151 -4.77 -14.89 10.81
CA ARG A 151 -3.50 -14.41 11.38
C ARG A 151 -2.80 -15.44 12.25
N ALA A 152 -3.42 -16.61 12.46
CA ALA A 152 -2.80 -17.70 13.20
C ALA A 152 -1.57 -18.23 12.43
N ALA A 153 -0.44 -18.34 13.14
CA ALA A 153 0.78 -18.91 12.56
C ALA A 153 0.57 -20.40 12.28
N THR A 154 0.78 -20.80 11.05
CA THR A 154 0.71 -22.21 10.61
C THR A 154 2.08 -22.88 10.59
N VAL A 155 3.15 -22.08 10.54
CA VAL A 155 4.54 -22.56 10.51
C VAL A 155 5.36 -21.73 11.48
N VAL A 156 6.21 -22.40 12.26
CA VAL A 156 7.21 -21.77 13.12
C VAL A 156 8.59 -22.02 12.54
N VAL A 157 9.35 -20.97 12.28
CA VAL A 157 10.73 -21.06 11.79
C VAL A 157 11.67 -20.83 12.95
N ASP A 158 12.33 -21.87 13.41
CA ASP A 158 13.36 -21.78 14.44
C ASP A 158 14.71 -21.38 13.83
N ALA A 159 15.09 -20.13 13.98
CA ALA A 159 16.37 -19.58 13.57
C ALA A 159 17.38 -19.46 14.74
N SER A 160 17.15 -20.13 15.87
CA SER A 160 18.02 -20.04 17.06
C SER A 160 19.45 -20.51 16.78
N ARG A 161 19.60 -21.49 15.90
CA ARG A 161 20.88 -22.06 15.48
C ARG A 161 21.67 -21.22 14.48
N VAL A 162 21.03 -20.22 13.86
CA VAL A 162 21.72 -19.31 12.95
C VAL A 162 22.51 -18.30 13.79
N PRO A 163 23.84 -18.17 13.57
CA PRO A 163 24.66 -17.17 14.28
C PRO A 163 24.11 -15.75 14.13
N ALA A 164 24.42 -14.86 15.07
CA ALA A 164 23.96 -13.47 15.05
C ALA A 164 24.43 -12.71 13.79
N ALA A 165 25.72 -12.81 13.45
CA ALA A 165 26.31 -12.06 12.35
C ALA A 165 25.61 -12.24 10.97
N PRO A 166 25.20 -13.45 10.52
CA PRO A 166 24.34 -13.58 9.35
C PRO A 166 22.98 -12.91 9.50
N LYS A 167 22.34 -12.96 10.67
CA LYS A 167 21.01 -12.36 10.90
C LYS A 167 21.02 -10.84 10.82
N GLU A 168 22.13 -10.21 11.13
CA GLU A 168 22.33 -8.76 11.06
C GLU A 168 22.52 -8.25 9.62
N ARG A 169 22.72 -9.15 8.65
CA ARG A 169 22.88 -8.77 7.26
C ARG A 169 21.53 -8.51 6.60
N VAL A 170 21.44 -7.44 5.83
CA VAL A 170 20.23 -7.05 5.08
C VAL A 170 19.70 -8.19 4.21
N VAL A 171 20.58 -9.02 3.66
CA VAL A 171 20.22 -10.15 2.78
C VAL A 171 19.64 -11.36 3.53
N PHE A 172 19.70 -11.41 4.84
CA PHE A 172 19.26 -12.59 5.60
C PHE A 172 17.77 -12.89 5.39
N TYR A 173 16.92 -11.91 5.54
CA TYR A 173 15.48 -12.11 5.41
C TYR A 173 15.03 -12.45 3.98
N PRO A 174 15.54 -11.80 2.93
CA PRO A 174 15.29 -12.25 1.54
C PRO A 174 15.71 -13.70 1.28
N VAL A 175 16.88 -14.11 1.77
CA VAL A 175 17.36 -15.51 1.62
C VAL A 175 16.48 -16.48 2.39
N LEU A 176 16.10 -16.14 3.63
CA LEU A 176 15.19 -16.95 4.42
C LEU A 176 13.82 -17.09 3.74
N GLY A 177 13.27 -16.00 3.23
CA GLY A 177 12.00 -15.99 2.50
C GLY A 177 12.05 -16.86 1.24
N HIS A 178 13.13 -16.76 0.47
CA HIS A 178 13.35 -17.61 -0.69
C HIS A 178 13.42 -19.10 -0.31
N TRP A 179 14.19 -19.42 0.73
CA TRP A 179 14.29 -20.80 1.22
C TRP A 179 12.95 -21.35 1.69
N LEU A 180 12.16 -20.57 2.43
CA LEU A 180 10.82 -20.95 2.87
C LEU A 180 9.87 -21.22 1.69
N GLY A 181 9.97 -20.43 0.64
CA GLY A 181 9.15 -20.62 -0.57
C GLY A 181 9.51 -21.86 -1.38
N LEU A 182 10.60 -22.55 -1.07
CA LEU A 182 11.02 -23.80 -1.70
C LEU A 182 10.60 -25.05 -0.91
N GLN A 183 10.05 -24.90 0.29
CA GLN A 183 9.58 -26.01 1.16
C GLN A 183 8.14 -26.37 0.86
#